data_240bb8a34e86b3f930c3466ebfc1692a
#
_entry.id   240bb8a34e86b3f930c3466ebfc1692a
#
_cell.length_a   1.000
_cell.length_b   1.000
_cell.length_c   1.000
_cell.angle_alpha   90.00
_cell.angle_beta   90.00
_cell.angle_gamma   90.00
#
_symmetry.space_group_name_H-M   'P 1'
#
loop_
_entity.id
_entity.type
_entity.pdbx_description
1 polymer ?
#
loop_
_entity_poly.entity_id
_entity_poly.type
_entity_poly.pdbx_seq_one_letter_code
_entity_poly.pdbx_strand_id
1 'polypeptide(L)'
;MIRAERAPRVFAIVPAAGRGERFAPGAATPKQYAPLAGRTVIEWSIAPLLANPRVSATVVVVAADDRWWQGIEDRIAAAAEGRARADRERLRRAVGGPTRQASVANGLASLQGLAADEDWVLVHDAARPCLSTAEVDALLDALERGATGAVLASALVDTVKRQSPGGAVETVDRTGLWRALTPQVFPYRRLRDALADAAAAGVVVTDEAQAMERAGVAPALVPGSPFNIKVTRAEDLDTAARILAHAEAKHMRVGQGFDVHRFGDGDHVTLGGVRIEYERGVVAHSDGDVVIHALCDAILGALAAGDIGQHFPDTDPRYRGADSRAFLRAVAARMRAAGFGLVNADVTVLAEAPRIAKHRATMAERLAADLGAPPDAINVKATTTERLGFIGRGEGLAAFASVLLDSATRAGAQARSST
;
A
#
# COMPACT_ATOMS: atom_id res chain seq x y z
N MET A 1 27.41 -37.61 9.29
CA MET A 1 26.97 -36.46 8.45
C MET A 1 25.91 -35.69 9.22
N ILE A 2 26.26 -34.58 9.85
CA ILE A 2 25.31 -33.66 10.51
C ILE A 2 24.54 -33.01 9.38
N ARG A 3 23.20 -33.28 9.27
CA ARG A 3 22.32 -32.53 8.39
C ARG A 3 22.44 -31.05 8.79
N ALA A 4 22.84 -30.20 7.87
CA ALA A 4 22.76 -28.78 8.12
C ALA A 4 21.28 -28.48 8.46
N GLU A 5 21.03 -28.05 9.70
CA GLU A 5 19.68 -27.66 10.14
C GLU A 5 19.25 -26.49 9.29
N ARG A 6 18.21 -26.71 8.49
CA ARG A 6 17.56 -25.65 7.71
C ARG A 6 16.91 -24.67 8.66
N ALA A 7 17.10 -23.38 8.45
CA ALA A 7 16.38 -22.35 9.21
C ALA A 7 14.85 -22.58 9.14
N PRO A 8 14.14 -22.50 10.27
CA PRO A 8 12.69 -22.68 10.31
C PRO A 8 11.97 -21.68 9.38
N ARG A 9 11.01 -22.17 8.60
CA ARG A 9 10.13 -21.35 7.75
C ARG A 9 8.97 -20.80 8.57
N VAL A 10 8.36 -19.74 8.05
CA VAL A 10 7.16 -19.14 8.64
C VAL A 10 5.99 -19.37 7.72
N PHE A 11 4.89 -19.91 8.23
CA PHE A 11 3.62 -20.07 7.56
C PHE A 11 2.58 -19.18 8.25
N ALA A 12 1.66 -18.60 7.49
CA ALA A 12 0.54 -17.85 8.07
C ALA A 12 -0.77 -18.60 7.88
N ILE A 13 -1.65 -18.55 8.88
CA ILE A 13 -3.03 -19.08 8.83
C ILE A 13 -3.97 -17.93 9.14
N VAL A 14 -4.97 -17.73 8.25
CA VAL A 14 -5.98 -16.69 8.38
C VAL A 14 -7.36 -17.33 8.44
N PRO A 15 -7.93 -17.56 9.65
CA PRO A 15 -9.27 -18.12 9.79
C PRO A 15 -10.32 -17.11 9.33
N ALA A 16 -11.04 -17.46 8.25
CA ALA A 16 -12.03 -16.65 7.57
C ALA A 16 -13.39 -17.34 7.38
N ALA A 17 -13.61 -18.51 8.01
CA ALA A 17 -14.84 -19.29 7.87
C ALA A 17 -16.05 -18.76 8.65
N GLY A 18 -15.88 -17.72 9.49
CA GLY A 18 -16.93 -17.16 10.33
C GLY A 18 -17.98 -16.36 9.53
N ARG A 19 -19.26 -16.51 9.88
CA ARG A 19 -20.38 -15.80 9.21
C ARG A 19 -20.58 -14.36 9.69
N GLY A 20 -19.96 -13.94 10.80
CA GLY A 20 -19.98 -12.55 11.26
C GLY A 20 -21.31 -12.06 11.79
N GLU A 21 -22.12 -12.90 12.44
CA GLU A 21 -23.49 -12.60 12.94
C GLU A 21 -23.61 -11.33 13.78
N ARG A 22 -22.55 -10.95 14.52
CA ARG A 22 -22.50 -9.71 15.31
C ARG A 22 -22.23 -8.45 14.50
N PHE A 23 -21.75 -8.57 13.28
CA PHE A 23 -21.40 -7.43 12.42
C PHE A 23 -22.64 -6.78 11.81
N ALA A 24 -23.50 -7.58 11.21
CA ALA A 24 -24.80 -7.15 10.68
C ALA A 24 -25.71 -8.38 10.64
N PRO A 25 -26.67 -8.51 11.58
CA PRO A 25 -27.61 -9.62 11.60
C PRO A 25 -28.37 -9.70 10.26
N GLY A 26 -28.30 -10.85 9.58
CA GLY A 26 -28.97 -11.05 8.30
C GLY A 26 -28.24 -10.48 7.08
N ALA A 27 -27.03 -9.94 7.21
CA ALA A 27 -26.27 -9.49 6.06
C ALA A 27 -25.92 -10.63 5.10
N ALA A 28 -26.14 -10.41 3.81
CA ALA A 28 -25.85 -11.39 2.77
C ALA A 28 -24.33 -11.65 2.61
N THR A 29 -23.48 -10.69 3.02
CA THR A 29 -22.02 -10.75 2.88
C THR A 29 -21.35 -10.85 4.24
N PRO A 30 -20.52 -11.88 4.49
CA PRO A 30 -19.75 -11.98 5.73
C PRO A 30 -18.78 -10.79 5.89
N LYS A 31 -18.54 -10.35 7.14
CA LYS A 31 -17.78 -9.14 7.46
C LYS A 31 -16.37 -9.09 6.85
N GLN A 32 -15.69 -10.22 6.71
CA GLN A 32 -14.37 -10.31 6.12
C GLN A 32 -14.35 -9.95 4.63
N TYR A 33 -15.50 -10.02 3.98
CA TYR A 33 -15.71 -9.65 2.58
C TYR A 33 -16.35 -8.26 2.40
N ALA A 34 -16.62 -7.55 3.50
CA ALA A 34 -17.15 -6.19 3.44
C ALA A 34 -16.16 -5.26 2.72
N PRO A 35 -16.65 -4.34 1.85
CA PRO A 35 -15.82 -3.35 1.19
C PRO A 35 -15.14 -2.41 2.20
N LEU A 36 -13.87 -2.12 1.99
CA LEU A 36 -13.06 -1.25 2.83
C LEU A 36 -11.96 -0.59 1.99
N ALA A 37 -11.98 0.73 1.84
CA ALA A 37 -10.94 1.51 1.16
C ALA A 37 -10.46 0.88 -0.16
N GLY A 38 -11.37 0.60 -1.09
CA GLY A 38 -11.09 0.05 -2.42
C GLY A 38 -10.77 -1.45 -2.49
N ARG A 39 -10.73 -2.16 -1.34
CA ARG A 39 -10.53 -3.62 -1.22
C ARG A 39 -11.60 -4.20 -0.30
N THR A 40 -11.44 -5.45 0.11
CA THR A 40 -12.23 -6.04 1.20
C THR A 40 -11.40 -6.11 2.50
N VAL A 41 -12.08 -6.27 3.63
CA VAL A 41 -11.43 -6.41 4.96
C VAL A 41 -10.36 -7.50 4.94
N ILE A 42 -10.64 -8.67 4.34
CA ILE A 42 -9.69 -9.78 4.29
C ILE A 42 -8.49 -9.49 3.37
N GLU A 43 -8.68 -8.79 2.24
CA GLU A 43 -7.57 -8.39 1.37
C GLU A 43 -6.57 -7.50 2.11
N TRP A 44 -7.06 -6.57 2.93
CA TRP A 44 -6.20 -5.77 3.80
C TRP A 44 -5.52 -6.61 4.89
N SER A 45 -6.24 -7.56 5.49
CA SER A 45 -5.69 -8.42 6.55
C SER A 45 -4.57 -9.33 6.08
N ILE A 46 -4.65 -9.84 4.84
CA ILE A 46 -3.62 -10.74 4.29
C ILE A 46 -2.47 -10.01 3.59
N ALA A 47 -2.68 -8.76 3.16
CA ALA A 47 -1.69 -8.00 2.39
C ALA A 47 -0.31 -7.90 3.07
N PRO A 48 -0.18 -7.59 4.39
CA PRO A 48 1.11 -7.55 5.06
C PRO A 48 1.81 -8.91 5.14
N LEU A 49 1.03 -10.01 5.21
CA LEU A 49 1.56 -11.38 5.26
C LEU A 49 2.12 -11.81 3.90
N LEU A 50 1.41 -11.49 2.82
CA LEU A 50 1.86 -11.74 1.45
C LEU A 50 3.05 -10.85 1.07
N ALA A 51 3.06 -9.59 1.53
CA ALA A 51 4.14 -8.66 1.26
C ALA A 51 5.44 -8.99 2.00
N ASN A 52 5.39 -9.73 3.12
CA ASN A 52 6.56 -10.05 3.93
C ASN A 52 7.33 -11.24 3.32
N PRO A 53 8.61 -11.07 2.92
CA PRO A 53 9.40 -12.15 2.30
C PRO A 53 9.75 -13.28 3.28
N ARG A 54 9.68 -13.04 4.60
CA ARG A 54 9.93 -14.05 5.65
C ARG A 54 8.77 -15.04 5.81
N VAL A 55 7.55 -14.70 5.31
CA VAL A 55 6.38 -15.59 5.33
C VAL A 55 6.39 -16.47 4.09
N SER A 56 6.59 -17.76 4.23
CA SER A 56 6.75 -18.73 3.13
C SER A 56 5.43 -19.04 2.40
N ALA A 57 4.32 -19.11 3.12
CA ALA A 57 2.98 -19.25 2.53
C ALA A 57 1.91 -18.77 3.52
N THR A 58 0.76 -18.33 2.96
CA THR A 58 -0.43 -17.89 3.71
C THR A 58 -1.60 -18.80 3.35
N VAL A 59 -2.15 -19.48 4.35
CA VAL A 59 -3.34 -20.32 4.22
C VAL A 59 -4.54 -19.54 4.68
N VAL A 60 -5.48 -19.27 3.78
CA VAL A 60 -6.78 -18.67 4.12
C VAL A 60 -7.79 -19.79 4.31
N VAL A 61 -8.37 -19.85 5.50
CA VAL A 61 -9.31 -20.90 5.90
C VAL A 61 -10.73 -20.38 5.78
N VAL A 62 -11.43 -20.77 4.71
CA VAL A 62 -12.77 -20.28 4.35
C VAL A 62 -13.87 -21.31 4.68
N ALA A 63 -15.12 -20.88 4.70
CA ALA A 63 -16.24 -21.78 4.88
C ALA A 63 -16.35 -22.80 3.70
N ALA A 64 -16.91 -23.97 3.95
CA ALA A 64 -17.09 -24.98 2.89
C ALA A 64 -18.00 -24.49 1.75
N ASP A 65 -18.99 -23.66 2.08
CA ASP A 65 -19.94 -23.03 1.17
C ASP A 65 -19.54 -21.59 0.77
N ASP A 66 -18.25 -21.23 0.91
CA ASP A 66 -17.76 -19.91 0.58
C ASP A 66 -17.81 -19.63 -0.93
N ARG A 67 -18.49 -18.54 -1.30
CA ARG A 67 -18.68 -18.10 -2.69
C ARG A 67 -17.96 -16.78 -3.03
N TRP A 68 -17.30 -16.15 -2.08
CA TRP A 68 -16.65 -14.84 -2.25
C TRP A 68 -15.15 -14.97 -2.47
N TRP A 69 -14.53 -15.99 -1.90
CA TRP A 69 -13.08 -16.12 -1.87
C TRP A 69 -12.47 -16.25 -3.29
N GLN A 70 -13.13 -16.97 -4.20
CA GLN A 70 -12.63 -17.13 -5.57
C GLN A 70 -12.40 -15.78 -6.26
N GLY A 71 -13.35 -14.85 -6.15
CA GLY A 71 -13.20 -13.50 -6.73
C GLY A 71 -12.06 -12.69 -6.10
N ILE A 72 -11.66 -12.98 -4.85
CA ILE A 72 -10.49 -12.37 -4.22
C ILE A 72 -9.19 -12.97 -4.76
N GLU A 73 -9.11 -14.30 -4.87
CA GLU A 73 -7.97 -14.98 -5.51
C GLU A 73 -7.73 -14.46 -6.93
N ASP A 74 -8.79 -14.30 -7.71
CA ASP A 74 -8.72 -13.78 -9.07
C ASP A 74 -8.20 -12.33 -9.10
N ARG A 75 -8.65 -11.46 -8.18
CA ARG A 75 -8.12 -10.08 -8.06
C ARG A 75 -6.66 -10.04 -7.64
N ILE A 76 -6.26 -10.85 -6.67
CA ILE A 76 -4.86 -10.96 -6.25
C ILE A 76 -4.01 -11.45 -7.43
N ALA A 77 -4.52 -12.40 -8.21
CA ALA A 77 -3.83 -12.91 -9.39
C ALA A 77 -3.73 -11.88 -10.52
N ALA A 78 -4.76 -11.04 -10.72
CA ALA A 78 -4.81 -10.02 -11.75
C ALA A 78 -4.01 -8.76 -11.40
N ALA A 79 -3.83 -8.45 -10.11
CA ALA A 79 -3.27 -7.17 -9.65
C ALA A 79 -1.78 -6.98 -9.95
N ALA A 80 -1.07 -7.95 -10.56
CA ALA A 80 0.35 -7.80 -10.74
C ALA A 80 1.00 -8.65 -11.84
N GLU A 81 1.59 -7.99 -12.77
CA GLU A 81 2.75 -8.48 -13.51
C GLU A 81 3.98 -8.55 -12.57
N GLY A 82 4.59 -9.73 -12.42
CA GLY A 82 5.83 -9.95 -11.68
C GLY A 82 5.66 -10.34 -10.21
N ARG A 83 5.22 -9.45 -9.34
CA ARG A 83 5.13 -9.69 -7.88
C ARG A 83 3.96 -10.58 -7.48
N ALA A 84 2.84 -10.49 -8.18
CA ALA A 84 1.66 -11.31 -7.88
C ALA A 84 1.78 -12.77 -8.26
N ARG A 85 2.67 -13.11 -9.18
CA ARG A 85 2.93 -14.53 -9.43
C ARG A 85 3.52 -15.20 -8.19
N ALA A 86 4.49 -14.55 -7.53
CA ALA A 86 5.06 -15.02 -6.28
C ALA A 86 4.03 -15.03 -5.14
N ASP A 87 3.18 -14.02 -5.04
CA ASP A 87 2.14 -13.93 -4.02
C ASP A 87 1.07 -15.02 -4.22
N ARG A 88 0.69 -15.33 -5.46
CA ARG A 88 -0.23 -16.42 -5.80
C ARG A 88 0.33 -17.80 -5.44
N GLU A 89 1.60 -18.05 -5.72
CA GLU A 89 2.27 -19.33 -5.39
C GLU A 89 2.35 -19.54 -3.86
N ARG A 90 2.32 -18.45 -3.09
CA ARG A 90 2.35 -18.45 -1.62
C ARG A 90 0.96 -18.45 -0.97
N LEU A 91 -0.10 -18.13 -1.72
CA LEU A 91 -1.48 -18.13 -1.24
C LEU A 91 -2.09 -19.53 -1.39
N ARG A 92 -2.67 -20.03 -0.30
CA ARG A 92 -3.31 -21.35 -0.23
C ARG A 92 -4.69 -21.22 0.38
N ARG A 93 -5.56 -22.17 0.06
CA ARG A 93 -6.91 -22.27 0.60
C ARG A 93 -7.07 -23.54 1.41
N ALA A 94 -7.79 -23.47 2.53
CA ALA A 94 -8.27 -24.61 3.30
C ALA A 94 -9.74 -24.41 3.68
N VAL A 95 -10.42 -25.52 4.01
CA VAL A 95 -11.82 -25.48 4.48
C VAL A 95 -11.84 -25.42 6.00
N GLY A 96 -12.62 -24.47 6.55
CA GLY A 96 -12.76 -24.24 7.99
C GLY A 96 -13.68 -25.25 8.67
N GLY A 97 -13.67 -25.18 9.97
CA GLY A 97 -14.54 -25.95 10.86
C GLY A 97 -15.66 -25.06 11.47
N PRO A 98 -16.48 -25.65 12.36
CA PRO A 98 -17.64 -24.96 12.96
C PRO A 98 -17.24 -23.83 13.93
N THR A 99 -16.00 -23.83 14.43
CA THR A 99 -15.48 -22.80 15.33
C THR A 99 -14.19 -22.19 14.80
N ARG A 100 -13.74 -21.05 15.38
CA ARG A 100 -12.45 -20.44 15.05
C ARG A 100 -11.31 -21.42 15.35
N GLN A 101 -11.32 -22.07 16.52
CA GLN A 101 -10.36 -23.09 16.92
C GLN A 101 -10.29 -24.24 15.91
N ALA A 102 -11.42 -24.79 15.50
CA ALA A 102 -11.49 -25.85 14.48
C ALA A 102 -10.99 -25.38 13.12
N SER A 103 -11.26 -24.15 12.74
CA SER A 103 -10.75 -23.59 11.49
C SER A 103 -9.23 -23.42 11.51
N VAL A 104 -8.64 -22.99 12.62
CA VAL A 104 -7.17 -22.94 12.78
C VAL A 104 -6.57 -24.35 12.74
N ALA A 105 -7.18 -25.34 13.41
CA ALA A 105 -6.74 -26.72 13.36
C ALA A 105 -6.77 -27.30 11.93
N ASN A 106 -7.80 -27.00 11.15
CA ASN A 106 -7.89 -27.40 9.73
C ASN A 106 -6.80 -26.69 8.88
N GLY A 107 -6.51 -25.42 9.17
CA GLY A 107 -5.41 -24.68 8.55
C GLY A 107 -4.05 -25.34 8.84
N LEU A 108 -3.80 -25.73 10.10
CA LEU A 108 -2.61 -26.49 10.48
C LEU A 108 -2.54 -27.84 9.78
N ALA A 109 -3.65 -28.58 9.71
CA ALA A 109 -3.71 -29.85 9.00
C ALA A 109 -3.36 -29.72 7.51
N SER A 110 -3.74 -28.61 6.86
CA SER A 110 -3.42 -28.35 5.45
C SER A 110 -1.94 -28.10 5.20
N LEU A 111 -1.16 -27.82 6.25
CA LEU A 111 0.30 -27.67 6.20
C LEU A 111 1.05 -29.01 6.39
N GLN A 112 0.34 -30.11 6.64
CA GLN A 112 0.95 -31.44 6.79
C GLN A 112 1.72 -31.83 5.51
N GLY A 113 2.97 -32.28 5.69
CA GLY A 113 3.89 -32.56 4.59
C GLY A 113 4.54 -31.33 3.94
N LEU A 114 4.08 -30.14 4.27
CA LEU A 114 4.67 -28.87 3.83
C LEU A 114 5.51 -28.23 4.96
N ALA A 115 4.96 -28.15 6.16
CA ALA A 115 5.66 -27.61 7.33
C ALA A 115 6.41 -28.72 8.07
N ALA A 116 7.62 -28.42 8.53
CA ALA A 116 8.37 -29.24 9.49
C ALA A 116 7.90 -28.92 10.92
N ASP A 117 8.21 -29.79 11.88
CA ASP A 117 7.77 -29.64 13.28
C ASP A 117 8.26 -28.34 13.92
N GLU A 118 9.45 -27.88 13.54
CA GLU A 118 10.13 -26.68 14.05
C GLU A 118 9.76 -25.41 13.27
N ASP A 119 9.05 -25.51 12.13
CA ASP A 119 8.60 -24.36 11.38
C ASP A 119 7.60 -23.55 12.23
N TRP A 120 7.51 -22.25 11.99
CA TRP A 120 6.65 -21.34 12.72
C TRP A 120 5.30 -21.19 12.03
N VAL A 121 4.23 -21.10 12.80
CA VAL A 121 2.91 -20.75 12.31
C VAL A 121 2.40 -19.48 12.97
N LEU A 122 2.11 -18.50 12.15
CA LEU A 122 1.54 -17.22 12.50
C LEU A 122 0.04 -17.26 12.22
N VAL A 123 -0.79 -17.04 13.23
CA VAL A 123 -2.26 -17.01 13.08
C VAL A 123 -2.74 -15.57 13.17
N HIS A 124 -3.48 -15.12 12.13
CA HIS A 124 -3.98 -13.75 12.06
C HIS A 124 -5.48 -13.72 11.72
N ASP A 125 -6.24 -12.89 12.46
CA ASP A 125 -7.68 -12.75 12.24
C ASP A 125 -7.99 -12.07 10.90
N ALA A 126 -8.80 -12.68 10.03
CA ALA A 126 -9.30 -12.11 8.78
C ALA A 126 -10.07 -10.78 8.93
N ALA A 127 -10.43 -10.41 10.15
CA ALA A 127 -11.16 -9.20 10.49
C ALA A 127 -10.28 -8.09 11.09
N ARG A 128 -8.94 -8.16 10.97
CA ARG A 128 -8.01 -7.11 11.41
C ARG A 128 -7.26 -6.51 10.22
N PRO A 129 -7.91 -5.60 9.49
CA PRO A 129 -7.36 -5.05 8.24
C PRO A 129 -6.19 -4.08 8.43
N CYS A 130 -5.94 -3.61 9.66
CA CYS A 130 -4.95 -2.58 9.93
C CYS A 130 -3.62 -3.13 10.46
N LEU A 131 -3.31 -4.41 10.22
CA LEU A 131 -1.99 -4.98 10.47
C LEU A 131 -0.96 -4.30 9.57
N SER A 132 0.23 -4.01 10.09
CA SER A 132 1.37 -3.49 9.32
C SER A 132 2.44 -4.57 9.11
N THR A 133 3.26 -4.41 8.06
CA THR A 133 4.43 -5.28 7.81
C THR A 133 5.43 -5.19 8.97
N ALA A 134 5.61 -4.00 9.53
CA ALA A 134 6.50 -3.78 10.67
C ALA A 134 6.08 -4.58 11.93
N GLU A 135 4.78 -4.75 12.17
CA GLU A 135 4.29 -5.59 13.28
C GLU A 135 4.56 -7.08 13.03
N VAL A 136 4.47 -7.53 11.77
CA VAL A 136 4.88 -8.90 11.40
C VAL A 136 6.36 -9.09 11.63
N ASP A 137 7.20 -8.15 11.18
CA ASP A 137 8.66 -8.21 11.40
C ASP A 137 9.01 -8.23 12.88
N ALA A 138 8.39 -7.38 13.69
CA ALA A 138 8.63 -7.33 15.14
C ALA A 138 8.35 -8.68 15.85
N LEU A 139 7.30 -9.40 15.43
CA LEU A 139 7.00 -10.74 15.91
C LEU A 139 8.09 -11.73 15.51
N LEU A 140 8.49 -11.73 14.25
CA LEU A 140 9.51 -12.66 13.74
C LEU A 140 10.88 -12.37 14.35
N ASP A 141 11.21 -11.10 14.58
CA ASP A 141 12.44 -10.70 15.28
C ASP A 141 12.47 -11.17 16.74
N ALA A 142 11.30 -11.25 17.40
CA ALA A 142 11.23 -11.81 18.75
C ALA A 142 11.60 -13.30 18.77
N LEU A 143 11.24 -14.07 17.73
CA LEU A 143 11.63 -15.47 17.59
C LEU A 143 13.14 -15.62 17.36
N GLU A 144 13.73 -14.76 16.52
CA GLU A 144 15.18 -14.74 16.28
C GLU A 144 15.97 -14.40 17.55
N ARG A 145 15.36 -13.62 18.46
CA ARG A 145 15.92 -13.36 19.80
C ARG A 145 15.71 -14.50 20.82
N GLY A 146 15.13 -15.63 20.39
CA GLY A 146 14.98 -16.83 21.20
C GLY A 146 13.63 -16.99 21.90
N ALA A 147 12.59 -16.23 21.52
CA ALA A 147 11.25 -16.46 22.05
C ALA A 147 10.70 -17.82 21.59
N THR A 148 10.05 -18.56 22.50
CA THR A 148 9.42 -19.87 22.25
C THR A 148 8.04 -19.76 21.59
N GLY A 149 7.57 -18.54 21.38
CA GLY A 149 6.35 -18.08 20.73
C GLY A 149 6.16 -16.61 21.05
N ALA A 150 5.36 -15.91 20.24
CA ALA A 150 5.12 -14.48 20.43
C ALA A 150 3.67 -14.10 20.09
N VAL A 151 3.16 -13.12 20.82
CA VAL A 151 1.81 -12.56 20.67
C VAL A 151 1.93 -11.07 20.50
N LEU A 152 1.37 -10.56 19.40
CA LEU A 152 1.21 -9.11 19.25
C LEU A 152 0.21 -8.61 20.29
N ALA A 153 0.58 -7.61 21.07
CA ALA A 153 -0.25 -7.13 22.17
C ALA A 153 -0.12 -5.63 22.37
N SER A 154 -1.16 -5.00 22.90
CA SER A 154 -1.19 -3.58 23.25
C SER A 154 -1.45 -3.44 24.75
N ALA A 155 -0.59 -2.69 25.47
CA ALA A 155 -0.81 -2.41 26.89
C ALA A 155 -2.14 -1.68 27.11
N LEU A 156 -2.86 -2.03 28.18
CA LEU A 156 -4.07 -1.31 28.56
C LEU A 156 -3.71 0.01 29.22
N VAL A 157 -4.11 1.12 28.61
CA VAL A 157 -3.85 2.48 29.10
C VAL A 157 -5.06 3.08 29.84
N ASP A 158 -6.28 2.58 29.54
CA ASP A 158 -7.52 3.05 30.16
C ASP A 158 -7.77 2.37 31.50
N THR A 159 -8.63 3.00 32.33
CA THR A 159 -9.11 2.38 33.57
C THR A 159 -10.03 1.20 33.25
N VAL A 160 -9.67 0.02 33.72
CA VAL A 160 -10.43 -1.22 33.52
C VAL A 160 -11.44 -1.40 34.64
N LYS A 161 -12.68 -1.66 34.29
CA LYS A 161 -13.78 -1.99 35.24
C LYS A 161 -14.20 -3.44 35.03
N ARG A 162 -14.37 -4.17 36.14
CA ARG A 162 -15.04 -5.47 36.16
C ARG A 162 -16.44 -5.32 36.70
N GLN A 163 -17.42 -5.84 35.99
CA GLN A 163 -18.80 -5.94 36.48
C GLN A 163 -19.11 -7.39 36.84
N SER A 164 -19.50 -7.61 38.06
CA SER A 164 -19.99 -8.92 38.52
C SER A 164 -21.39 -9.25 37.96
N PRO A 165 -21.80 -10.52 37.93
CA PRO A 165 -23.17 -10.91 37.51
C PRO A 165 -24.26 -10.21 38.28
N GLY A 166 -24.03 -9.77 39.54
CA GLY A 166 -24.94 -9.00 40.38
C GLY A 166 -24.94 -7.49 40.14
N GLY A 167 -24.22 -7.02 39.09
CA GLY A 167 -24.18 -5.60 38.70
C GLY A 167 -23.17 -4.74 39.47
N ALA A 168 -22.51 -5.25 40.51
CA ALA A 168 -21.46 -4.51 41.23
C ALA A 168 -20.22 -4.26 40.29
N VAL A 169 -19.68 -3.05 40.39
CA VAL A 169 -18.55 -2.60 39.54
C VAL A 169 -17.32 -2.35 40.41
N GLU A 170 -16.20 -2.92 40.04
CA GLU A 170 -14.89 -2.69 40.67
C GLU A 170 -13.86 -2.19 39.66
N THR A 171 -12.89 -1.44 40.13
CA THR A 171 -11.69 -1.06 39.31
C THR A 171 -10.67 -2.18 39.39
N VAL A 172 -10.25 -2.68 38.23
CA VAL A 172 -9.16 -3.66 38.13
C VAL A 172 -7.83 -2.91 37.96
N ASP A 173 -6.81 -3.32 38.72
CA ASP A 173 -5.46 -2.84 38.48
C ASP A 173 -5.02 -3.27 37.08
N ARG A 174 -4.70 -2.30 36.24
CA ARG A 174 -4.27 -2.53 34.84
C ARG A 174 -2.79 -2.81 34.70
N THR A 175 -2.01 -2.71 35.77
CA THR A 175 -0.56 -2.96 35.75
C THR A 175 -0.29 -4.37 35.23
N GLY A 176 0.46 -4.47 34.14
CA GLY A 176 0.75 -5.75 33.50
C GLY A 176 -0.39 -6.36 32.66
N LEU A 177 -1.52 -5.66 32.51
CA LEU A 177 -2.60 -6.12 31.63
C LEU A 177 -2.35 -5.67 30.18
N TRP A 178 -2.53 -6.61 29.26
CA TRP A 178 -2.38 -6.40 27.83
C TRP A 178 -3.61 -6.86 27.08
N ARG A 179 -3.96 -6.14 26.03
CA ARG A 179 -4.94 -6.57 25.05
C ARG A 179 -4.24 -7.43 24.01
N ALA A 180 -4.51 -8.74 23.99
CA ALA A 180 -3.98 -9.63 22.96
C ALA A 180 -4.54 -9.24 21.60
N LEU A 181 -3.65 -9.11 20.64
CA LEU A 181 -3.94 -8.86 19.24
C LEU A 181 -3.58 -10.13 18.43
N THR A 182 -3.71 -10.02 17.12
CA THR A 182 -3.12 -10.96 16.19
C THR A 182 -2.27 -10.18 15.18
N PRO A 183 -1.19 -10.76 14.65
CA PRO A 183 -0.81 -12.19 14.68
C PRO A 183 -0.32 -12.72 16.02
N GLN A 184 -0.45 -14.05 16.17
CA GLN A 184 0.19 -14.84 17.23
C GLN A 184 1.01 -15.93 16.55
N VAL A 185 2.25 -16.16 16.98
CA VAL A 185 3.18 -17.06 16.30
C VAL A 185 3.76 -18.10 17.26
N PHE A 186 3.72 -19.37 16.83
CA PHE A 186 4.16 -20.52 17.62
C PHE A 186 4.77 -21.60 16.72
N PRO A 187 5.59 -22.54 17.26
CA PRO A 187 6.09 -23.70 16.53
C PRO A 187 4.92 -24.57 16.03
N TYR A 188 4.96 -24.99 14.76
CA TYR A 188 3.89 -25.72 14.09
C TYR A 188 3.40 -26.93 14.90
N ARG A 189 4.33 -27.83 15.28
CA ARG A 189 4.00 -29.02 16.05
C ARG A 189 3.36 -28.67 17.39
N ARG A 190 3.95 -27.76 18.16
CA ARG A 190 3.46 -27.41 19.49
C ARG A 190 2.06 -26.81 19.44
N LEU A 191 1.80 -25.92 18.48
CA LEU A 191 0.49 -25.31 18.31
C LEU A 191 -0.56 -26.34 17.91
N ARG A 192 -0.22 -27.22 16.96
CA ARG A 192 -1.10 -28.32 16.52
C ARG A 192 -1.50 -29.21 17.70
N ASP A 193 -0.51 -29.67 18.46
CA ASP A 193 -0.70 -30.60 19.58
C ASP A 193 -1.50 -29.91 20.71
N ALA A 194 -1.18 -28.64 21.06
CA ALA A 194 -1.91 -27.88 22.09
C ALA A 194 -3.41 -27.67 21.73
N LEU A 195 -3.72 -27.37 20.47
CA LEU A 195 -5.11 -27.23 20.02
C LEU A 195 -5.85 -28.57 20.00
N ALA A 196 -5.18 -29.66 19.64
CA ALA A 196 -5.73 -31.01 19.69
C ALA A 196 -6.04 -31.44 21.14
N ASP A 197 -5.12 -31.20 22.09
CA ASP A 197 -5.31 -31.49 23.50
C ASP A 197 -6.44 -30.67 24.11
N ALA A 198 -6.54 -29.37 23.77
CA ALA A 198 -7.65 -28.54 24.21
C ALA A 198 -9.00 -29.07 23.70
N ALA A 199 -9.05 -29.47 22.41
CA ALA A 199 -10.27 -30.03 21.83
C ALA A 199 -10.65 -31.38 22.46
N ALA A 200 -9.69 -32.28 22.68
CA ALA A 200 -9.90 -33.57 23.36
C ALA A 200 -10.41 -33.40 24.80
N ALA A 201 -9.96 -32.33 25.49
CA ALA A 201 -10.43 -31.96 26.82
C ALA A 201 -11.78 -31.20 26.82
N GLY A 202 -12.40 -30.99 25.67
CA GLY A 202 -13.64 -30.21 25.54
C GLY A 202 -13.48 -28.72 25.86
N VAL A 203 -12.27 -28.19 25.83
CA VAL A 203 -11.97 -26.79 26.14
C VAL A 203 -11.99 -25.94 24.88
N VAL A 204 -12.84 -24.91 24.89
CA VAL A 204 -12.83 -23.88 23.87
C VAL A 204 -11.83 -22.79 24.26
N VAL A 205 -10.73 -22.67 23.51
CA VAL A 205 -9.74 -21.61 23.71
C VAL A 205 -10.16 -20.36 22.94
N THR A 206 -9.82 -19.20 23.52
CA THR A 206 -10.16 -17.89 22.91
C THR A 206 -9.21 -17.50 21.78
N ASP A 207 -7.93 -17.93 21.90
CA ASP A 207 -6.86 -17.69 20.94
C ASP A 207 -5.78 -18.79 21.03
N GLU A 208 -4.73 -18.67 20.22
CA GLU A 208 -3.64 -19.62 20.14
C GLU A 208 -2.76 -19.54 21.39
N ALA A 209 -2.58 -18.34 21.95
CA ALA A 209 -1.81 -18.13 23.16
C ALA A 209 -2.39 -18.93 24.34
N GLN A 210 -3.69 -18.91 24.53
CA GLN A 210 -4.35 -19.67 25.60
C GLN A 210 -4.14 -21.20 25.45
N ALA A 211 -4.14 -21.71 24.22
CA ALA A 211 -3.82 -23.12 24.00
C ALA A 211 -2.37 -23.45 24.39
N MET A 212 -1.44 -22.57 24.01
CA MET A 212 -0.03 -22.73 24.30
C MET A 212 0.29 -22.56 25.80
N GLU A 213 -0.34 -21.60 26.48
CA GLU A 213 -0.24 -21.41 27.93
C GLU A 213 -0.68 -22.66 28.70
N ARG A 214 -1.79 -23.30 28.28
CA ARG A 214 -2.24 -24.58 28.82
C ARG A 214 -1.23 -25.69 28.62
N ALA A 215 -0.46 -25.66 27.53
CA ALA A 215 0.63 -26.58 27.23
C ALA A 215 1.96 -26.17 27.90
N GLY A 216 1.96 -25.20 28.83
CA GLY A 216 3.13 -24.75 29.60
C GLY A 216 4.09 -23.85 28.81
N VAL A 217 3.65 -23.26 27.72
CA VAL A 217 4.48 -22.31 26.95
C VAL A 217 4.06 -20.88 27.27
N ALA A 218 5.00 -20.07 27.75
CA ALA A 218 4.81 -18.64 27.97
C ALA A 218 5.27 -17.85 26.73
N PRO A 219 4.36 -17.25 25.94
CA PRO A 219 4.75 -16.45 24.78
C PRO A 219 5.35 -15.10 25.19
N ALA A 220 6.22 -14.55 24.35
CA ALA A 220 6.65 -13.18 24.47
C ALA A 220 5.52 -12.23 24.03
N LEU A 221 5.24 -11.18 24.80
CA LEU A 221 4.36 -10.10 24.38
C LEU A 221 5.16 -9.10 23.55
N VAL A 222 4.78 -8.93 22.29
CA VAL A 222 5.41 -7.98 21.37
C VAL A 222 4.50 -6.76 21.25
N PRO A 223 4.99 -5.53 21.49
CA PRO A 223 4.19 -4.33 21.38
C PRO A 223 3.63 -4.16 19.96
N GLY A 224 2.32 -4.10 19.86
CA GLY A 224 1.57 -3.85 18.63
C GLY A 224 0.79 -2.54 18.67
N SER A 225 0.43 -2.04 17.51
CA SER A 225 -0.33 -0.80 17.36
C SER A 225 -1.73 -0.92 17.97
N PRO A 226 -2.20 0.07 18.76
CA PRO A 226 -3.59 0.13 19.19
C PRO A 226 -4.56 0.24 18.00
N PHE A 227 -4.06 0.66 16.84
CA PHE A 227 -4.80 0.77 15.58
C PHE A 227 -4.96 -0.56 14.82
N ASN A 228 -4.33 -1.66 15.25
CA ASN A 228 -4.59 -3.00 14.74
C ASN A 228 -5.95 -3.50 15.30
N ILE A 229 -7.01 -2.79 14.89
CA ILE A 229 -8.38 -3.03 15.38
C ILE A 229 -8.99 -4.26 14.73
N LYS A 230 -9.94 -4.87 15.42
CA LYS A 230 -10.76 -5.97 14.91
C LYS A 230 -12.14 -5.44 14.49
N VAL A 231 -12.45 -5.54 13.22
CA VAL A 231 -13.80 -5.23 12.71
C VAL A 231 -14.79 -6.22 13.29
N THR A 232 -15.66 -5.72 14.17
CA THR A 232 -16.69 -6.50 14.86
C THR A 232 -18.08 -5.98 14.58
N ARG A 233 -18.21 -4.68 14.35
CA ARG A 233 -19.46 -3.95 14.03
C ARG A 233 -19.27 -3.18 12.72
N ALA A 234 -20.36 -2.75 12.10
CA ALA A 234 -20.31 -1.99 10.84
C ALA A 234 -19.57 -0.65 11.00
N GLU A 235 -19.73 0.03 12.14
CA GLU A 235 -19.04 1.28 12.46
C GLU A 235 -17.51 1.17 12.53
N ASP A 236 -16.99 -0.04 12.77
CA ASP A 236 -15.53 -0.28 12.79
C ASP A 236 -14.91 -0.13 11.39
N LEU A 237 -15.71 -0.25 10.31
CA LEU A 237 -15.23 -0.07 8.93
C LEU A 237 -14.77 1.37 8.68
N ASP A 238 -15.53 2.37 9.16
CA ASP A 238 -15.17 3.78 8.99
C ASP A 238 -13.87 4.09 9.74
N THR A 239 -13.72 3.53 10.95
CA THR A 239 -12.49 3.66 11.74
C THR A 239 -11.31 3.01 11.03
N ALA A 240 -11.48 1.78 10.52
CA ALA A 240 -10.45 1.07 9.77
C ALA A 240 -10.06 1.84 8.49
N ALA A 241 -11.04 2.39 7.75
CA ALA A 241 -10.79 3.18 6.54
C ALA A 241 -9.92 4.41 6.83
N ARG A 242 -10.20 5.13 7.92
CA ARG A 242 -9.40 6.31 8.34
C ARG A 242 -7.98 5.92 8.75
N ILE A 243 -7.82 4.81 9.47
CA ILE A 243 -6.49 4.30 9.86
C ILE A 243 -5.68 3.94 8.62
N LEU A 244 -6.27 3.21 7.66
CA LEU A 244 -5.62 2.80 6.43
C LEU A 244 -5.25 4.01 5.56
N ALA A 245 -6.16 4.98 5.39
CA ALA A 245 -5.90 6.21 4.66
C ALA A 245 -4.73 7.00 5.27
N HIS A 246 -4.65 7.08 6.62
CA HIS A 246 -3.54 7.75 7.29
C HIS A 246 -2.21 7.00 7.11
N ALA A 247 -2.22 5.68 7.08
CA ALA A 247 -1.03 4.88 6.82
C ALA A 247 -0.53 5.03 5.38
N GLU A 248 -1.44 5.19 4.40
CA GLU A 248 -1.11 5.44 3.00
C GLU A 248 -0.61 6.87 2.76
N ALA A 249 -1.16 7.88 3.47
CA ALA A 249 -0.76 9.29 3.35
C ALA A 249 0.71 9.57 3.72
N LYS A 250 1.45 8.63 4.30
CA LYS A 250 2.86 8.78 4.68
C LYS A 250 3.84 8.85 3.49
N HIS A 251 3.38 8.70 2.27
CA HIS A 251 4.24 8.65 1.09
C HIS A 251 3.95 9.74 0.06
N MET A 252 3.25 10.83 0.44
CA MET A 252 3.09 11.98 -0.46
C MET A 252 4.40 12.76 -0.58
N ARG A 253 4.72 13.17 -1.82
CA ARG A 253 5.89 13.99 -2.15
C ARG A 253 5.49 15.18 -3.01
N VAL A 254 6.00 16.34 -2.66
CA VAL A 254 5.84 17.57 -3.43
C VAL A 254 7.17 17.87 -4.14
N GLY A 255 7.09 18.28 -5.39
CA GLY A 255 8.24 18.78 -6.14
C GLY A 255 7.89 20.06 -6.88
N GLN A 256 8.90 20.87 -7.12
CA GLN A 256 8.82 22.09 -7.92
C GLN A 256 9.90 22.06 -9.00
N GLY A 257 9.56 22.62 -10.16
CA GLY A 257 10.50 22.81 -11.26
C GLY A 257 10.30 24.20 -11.86
N PHE A 258 11.38 24.73 -12.37
CA PHE A 258 11.43 26.02 -13.07
C PHE A 258 12.36 25.89 -14.27
N ASP A 259 11.90 26.35 -15.43
CA ASP A 259 12.74 26.43 -16.62
C ASP A 259 12.50 27.75 -17.36
N VAL A 260 13.52 28.21 -18.09
CA VAL A 260 13.50 29.44 -18.86
C VAL A 260 14.30 29.30 -20.14
N HIS A 261 13.71 29.72 -21.25
CA HIS A 261 14.40 29.79 -22.53
C HIS A 261 14.30 31.17 -23.16
N ARG A 262 15.41 31.61 -23.72
CA ARG A 262 15.45 32.85 -24.50
C ARG A 262 14.84 32.64 -25.89
N PHE A 263 14.22 33.66 -26.45
CA PHE A 263 13.80 33.66 -27.82
C PHE A 263 15.00 33.73 -28.79
N GLY A 264 14.84 33.12 -29.94
CA GLY A 264 15.78 33.14 -31.05
C GLY A 264 15.05 33.13 -32.39
N ASP A 265 15.76 32.83 -33.47
CA ASP A 265 15.18 32.71 -34.80
C ASP A 265 14.25 31.49 -34.87
N GLY A 266 13.15 31.64 -35.58
CA GLY A 266 12.16 30.57 -35.76
C GLY A 266 10.78 31.14 -36.10
N ASP A 267 9.86 30.23 -36.29
CA ASP A 267 8.47 30.53 -36.70
C ASP A 267 7.42 29.94 -35.72
N HIS A 268 7.87 29.36 -34.60
CA HIS A 268 7.01 28.75 -33.59
C HIS A 268 7.74 28.56 -32.26
N VAL A 269 6.95 28.30 -31.23
CA VAL A 269 7.41 27.75 -29.93
C VAL A 269 6.67 26.45 -29.65
N THR A 270 7.30 25.50 -28.93
CA THR A 270 6.65 24.29 -28.45
C THR A 270 6.42 24.43 -26.93
N LEU A 271 5.16 24.27 -26.49
CA LEU A 271 4.78 24.39 -25.08
C LEU A 271 3.80 23.28 -24.70
N GLY A 272 4.13 22.48 -23.69
CA GLY A 272 3.32 21.33 -23.26
C GLY A 272 3.08 20.32 -24.39
N GLY A 273 4.07 20.13 -25.26
CA GLY A 273 4.00 19.28 -26.46
C GLY A 273 3.12 19.85 -27.59
N VAL A 274 2.72 21.12 -27.52
CA VAL A 274 1.90 21.77 -28.53
C VAL A 274 2.73 22.80 -29.29
N ARG A 275 2.82 22.66 -30.63
CA ARG A 275 3.40 23.68 -31.50
C ARG A 275 2.46 24.89 -31.57
N ILE A 276 2.98 26.05 -31.30
CA ILE A 276 2.27 27.34 -31.33
C ILE A 276 3.01 28.27 -32.29
N GLU A 277 2.32 28.67 -33.36
CA GLU A 277 2.86 29.64 -34.32
C GLU A 277 3.16 30.96 -33.64
N TYR A 278 4.40 31.43 -33.83
CA TYR A 278 4.91 32.66 -33.28
C TYR A 278 6.10 33.14 -34.14
N GLU A 279 6.30 34.42 -34.26
CA GLU A 279 7.36 35.02 -35.11
C GLU A 279 8.79 34.75 -34.65
N ARG A 280 8.98 34.04 -33.54
CA ARG A 280 10.28 33.71 -32.95
C ARG A 280 10.26 32.27 -32.44
N GLY A 281 11.39 31.61 -32.55
CA GLY A 281 11.62 30.33 -31.87
C GLY A 281 12.25 30.50 -30.49
N VAL A 282 12.69 29.40 -29.88
CA VAL A 282 13.49 29.38 -28.64
C VAL A 282 14.89 28.82 -28.93
N VAL A 283 15.87 29.32 -28.18
CA VAL A 283 17.22 28.78 -28.22
C VAL A 283 17.34 27.69 -27.21
N ALA A 284 17.39 26.43 -27.67
CA ALA A 284 17.49 25.26 -26.84
C ALA A 284 18.26 24.15 -27.53
N HIS A 285 18.67 23.14 -26.80
CA HIS A 285 19.30 21.93 -27.34
C HIS A 285 18.27 20.91 -27.86
N SER A 286 17.10 20.86 -27.20
CA SER A 286 15.90 20.09 -27.59
C SER A 286 14.94 20.96 -28.40
N ASP A 287 13.63 20.62 -28.44
CA ASP A 287 12.56 21.46 -28.97
C ASP A 287 12.22 22.69 -28.10
N GLY A 288 12.90 22.84 -26.91
CA GLY A 288 12.79 23.97 -26.03
C GLY A 288 11.48 24.12 -25.28
N ASP A 289 10.79 23.03 -25.00
CA ASP A 289 9.53 23.04 -24.26
C ASP A 289 9.75 23.28 -22.77
N VAL A 290 9.74 24.55 -22.35
CA VAL A 290 9.94 24.96 -20.93
C VAL A 290 8.87 24.36 -20.00
N VAL A 291 7.67 24.07 -20.50
CA VAL A 291 6.59 23.46 -19.72
C VAL A 291 6.94 22.03 -19.32
N ILE A 292 7.42 21.26 -20.30
CA ILE A 292 7.84 19.89 -20.09
C ILE A 292 9.10 19.82 -19.24
N HIS A 293 10.07 20.70 -19.48
CA HIS A 293 11.30 20.71 -18.70
C HIS A 293 11.03 21.02 -17.22
N ALA A 294 10.26 22.08 -16.94
CA ALA A 294 9.85 22.41 -15.57
C ALA A 294 9.08 21.27 -14.91
N LEU A 295 8.22 20.56 -15.66
CA LEU A 295 7.46 19.43 -15.14
C LEU A 295 8.34 18.21 -14.85
N CYS A 296 9.33 17.93 -15.70
CA CYS A 296 10.34 16.90 -15.45
C CYS A 296 11.13 17.18 -14.16
N ASP A 297 11.59 18.42 -13.99
CA ASP A 297 12.33 18.84 -12.79
C ASP A 297 11.45 18.75 -11.53
N ALA A 298 10.18 19.13 -11.62
CA ALA A 298 9.26 18.98 -10.51
C ALA A 298 9.12 17.51 -10.07
N ILE A 299 8.96 16.58 -11.02
CA ILE A 299 8.83 15.16 -10.72
C ILE A 299 10.14 14.59 -10.18
N LEU A 300 11.28 14.90 -10.81
CA LEU A 300 12.61 14.45 -10.36
C LEU A 300 12.93 14.98 -8.97
N GLY A 301 12.62 16.26 -8.68
CA GLY A 301 12.76 16.88 -7.37
C GLY A 301 11.90 16.19 -6.30
N ALA A 302 10.64 15.86 -6.61
CA ALA A 302 9.77 15.10 -5.71
C ALA A 302 10.35 13.72 -5.37
N LEU A 303 11.04 13.09 -6.33
CA LEU A 303 11.69 11.79 -6.15
C LEU A 303 13.07 11.88 -5.47
N ALA A 304 13.60 13.09 -5.22
CA ALA A 304 14.99 13.33 -4.80
C ALA A 304 16.00 12.72 -5.77
N ALA A 305 15.73 12.80 -7.08
CA ALA A 305 16.48 12.15 -8.15
C ALA A 305 17.32 13.14 -9.01
N GLY A 306 17.60 14.34 -8.49
CA GLY A 306 18.35 15.39 -9.20
C GLY A 306 17.46 16.20 -10.15
N ASP A 307 17.99 16.59 -11.30
CA ASP A 307 17.36 17.47 -12.28
C ASP A 307 17.40 16.86 -13.70
N ILE A 308 16.69 17.49 -14.64
CA ILE A 308 16.61 17.05 -16.03
C ILE A 308 17.99 17.01 -16.72
N GLY A 309 18.89 17.95 -16.39
CA GLY A 309 20.23 18.03 -16.98
C GLY A 309 21.10 16.84 -16.62
N GLN A 310 20.94 16.25 -15.43
CA GLN A 310 21.67 15.04 -15.03
C GLN A 310 21.20 13.80 -15.79
N HIS A 311 19.93 13.75 -16.21
CA HIS A 311 19.36 12.60 -16.92
C HIS A 311 19.44 12.72 -18.44
N PHE A 312 19.40 13.96 -18.96
CA PHE A 312 19.38 14.28 -20.38
C PHE A 312 20.34 15.45 -20.67
N PRO A 313 21.68 15.23 -20.50
CA PRO A 313 22.66 16.29 -20.63
C PRO A 313 22.66 16.89 -22.04
N ASP A 314 22.75 18.20 -22.14
CA ASP A 314 22.82 18.98 -23.37
C ASP A 314 24.10 18.69 -24.20
N THR A 315 25.11 18.12 -23.57
CA THR A 315 26.34 17.67 -24.23
C THR A 315 26.18 16.37 -25.02
N ASP A 316 25.08 15.61 -24.80
CA ASP A 316 24.82 14.35 -25.48
C ASP A 316 24.13 14.59 -26.85
N PRO A 317 24.77 14.24 -27.97
CA PRO A 317 24.21 14.45 -29.32
C PRO A 317 22.86 13.76 -29.56
N ARG A 318 22.51 12.72 -28.75
CA ARG A 318 21.25 12.00 -28.88
C ARG A 318 20.02 12.86 -28.56
N TYR A 319 20.20 13.94 -27.80
CA TYR A 319 19.12 14.82 -27.40
C TYR A 319 19.01 16.10 -28.24
N ARG A 320 19.87 16.28 -29.23
CA ARG A 320 19.82 17.44 -30.11
C ARG A 320 18.53 17.44 -30.94
N GLY A 321 17.69 18.47 -30.78
CA GLY A 321 16.40 18.60 -31.44
C GLY A 321 15.36 17.55 -31.00
N ALA A 322 15.58 16.88 -29.85
CA ALA A 322 14.68 15.87 -29.35
C ALA A 322 13.32 16.47 -28.94
N ASP A 323 12.26 15.70 -29.16
CA ASP A 323 10.92 15.97 -28.63
C ASP A 323 10.94 15.81 -27.09
N SER A 324 10.74 16.90 -26.35
CA SER A 324 10.74 16.91 -24.86
C SER A 324 9.69 15.97 -24.26
N ARG A 325 8.64 15.61 -24.99
CA ARG A 325 7.68 14.57 -24.56
C ARG A 325 8.35 13.21 -24.32
N ALA A 326 9.45 12.90 -25.03
CA ALA A 326 10.22 11.71 -24.77
C ALA A 326 10.87 11.75 -23.38
N PHE A 327 11.37 12.92 -22.96
CA PHE A 327 11.91 13.13 -21.62
C PHE A 327 10.82 12.95 -20.56
N LEU A 328 9.64 13.55 -20.75
CA LEU A 328 8.53 13.44 -19.83
C LEU A 328 8.08 11.97 -19.65
N ARG A 329 7.98 11.20 -20.74
CA ARG A 329 7.66 9.76 -20.69
C ARG A 329 8.73 8.96 -19.92
N ALA A 330 10.01 9.28 -20.11
CA ALA A 330 11.10 8.63 -19.39
C ALA A 330 11.06 8.96 -17.87
N VAL A 331 10.78 10.22 -17.51
CA VAL A 331 10.63 10.65 -16.12
C VAL A 331 9.39 10.02 -15.49
N ALA A 332 8.27 9.93 -16.22
CA ALA A 332 7.08 9.22 -15.79
C ALA A 332 7.33 7.72 -15.53
N ALA A 333 8.14 7.07 -16.36
CA ALA A 333 8.54 5.69 -16.14
C ALA A 333 9.39 5.53 -14.86
N ARG A 334 10.31 6.47 -14.58
CA ARG A 334 11.08 6.50 -13.32
C ARG A 334 10.19 6.71 -12.11
N MET A 335 9.22 7.63 -12.18
CA MET A 335 8.24 7.89 -11.13
C MET A 335 7.48 6.60 -10.78
N ARG A 336 6.98 5.89 -11.79
CA ARG A 336 6.28 4.60 -11.59
C ARG A 336 7.20 3.51 -11.04
N ALA A 337 8.44 3.43 -11.51
CA ALA A 337 9.44 2.47 -11.01
C ALA A 337 9.78 2.71 -9.53
N ALA A 338 9.82 3.98 -9.10
CA ALA A 338 9.99 4.37 -7.70
C ALA A 338 8.74 4.12 -6.84
N GLY A 339 7.63 3.63 -7.43
CA GLY A 339 6.41 3.31 -6.72
C GLY A 339 5.43 4.47 -6.54
N PHE A 340 5.64 5.60 -7.23
CA PHE A 340 4.78 6.78 -7.15
C PHE A 340 3.90 6.94 -8.39
N GLY A 341 2.75 7.60 -8.19
CA GLY A 341 1.88 8.12 -9.25
C GLY A 341 1.66 9.61 -9.08
N LEU A 342 1.25 10.28 -10.16
CA LEU A 342 0.89 11.69 -10.11
C LEU A 342 -0.52 11.84 -9.52
N VAL A 343 -0.65 12.67 -8.48
CA VAL A 343 -1.94 13.12 -7.93
C VAL A 343 -2.44 14.32 -8.75
N ASN A 344 -1.60 15.36 -8.85
CA ASN A 344 -1.86 16.51 -9.70
C ASN A 344 -0.57 17.24 -10.09
N ALA A 345 -0.64 18.00 -11.18
CA ALA A 345 0.37 18.96 -11.60
C ALA A 345 -0.28 20.32 -11.89
N ASP A 346 0.34 21.38 -11.42
CA ASP A 346 -0.04 22.76 -11.69
C ASP A 346 1.14 23.49 -12.36
N VAL A 347 0.91 23.91 -13.61
CA VAL A 347 1.94 24.55 -14.43
C VAL A 347 1.53 26.00 -14.75
N THR A 348 2.44 26.94 -14.52
CA THR A 348 2.27 28.34 -14.86
C THR A 348 3.29 28.75 -15.91
N VAL A 349 2.83 29.15 -17.08
CA VAL A 349 3.69 29.72 -18.14
C VAL A 349 3.76 31.24 -17.94
N LEU A 350 4.96 31.79 -17.97
CA LEU A 350 5.24 33.22 -17.91
C LEU A 350 5.69 33.69 -19.31
N ALA A 351 4.87 34.46 -19.98
CA ALA A 351 5.19 35.01 -21.30
C ALA A 351 4.33 36.22 -21.60
N GLU A 352 4.89 37.26 -22.22
CA GLU A 352 4.11 38.35 -22.80
C GLU A 352 3.42 37.89 -24.10
N ALA A 353 4.12 37.05 -24.87
CA ALA A 353 3.64 36.39 -26.09
C ALA A 353 4.41 35.07 -26.32
N PRO A 354 3.83 34.08 -27.04
CA PRO A 354 2.47 34.05 -27.58
C PRO A 354 1.41 33.78 -26.50
N ARG A 355 0.16 34.12 -26.79
CA ARG A 355 -0.97 33.82 -25.89
C ARG A 355 -1.36 32.34 -25.98
N ILE A 356 -1.27 31.62 -24.88
CA ILE A 356 -1.53 30.16 -24.84
C ILE A 356 -2.97 29.76 -24.48
N ALA A 357 -3.84 30.75 -24.21
CA ALA A 357 -5.19 30.46 -23.68
C ALA A 357 -5.98 29.40 -24.46
N LYS A 358 -5.92 29.44 -25.80
CA LYS A 358 -6.62 28.49 -26.68
C LYS A 358 -5.97 27.11 -26.77
N HIS A 359 -4.75 26.95 -26.26
CA HIS A 359 -3.98 25.71 -26.34
C HIS A 359 -3.93 24.93 -25.02
N ARG A 360 -4.38 25.55 -23.90
CA ARG A 360 -4.25 24.96 -22.54
C ARG A 360 -4.88 23.58 -22.43
N ALA A 361 -6.07 23.37 -22.99
CA ALA A 361 -6.75 22.06 -22.92
C ALA A 361 -5.92 20.97 -23.62
N THR A 362 -5.46 21.26 -24.86
CA THR A 362 -4.61 20.33 -25.63
C THR A 362 -3.28 20.04 -24.95
N MET A 363 -2.67 21.06 -24.30
CA MET A 363 -1.46 20.86 -23.49
C MET A 363 -1.75 19.90 -22.33
N ALA A 364 -2.80 20.16 -21.54
CA ALA A 364 -3.18 19.31 -20.40
C ALA A 364 -3.45 17.86 -20.83
N GLU A 365 -4.18 17.64 -21.91
CA GLU A 365 -4.45 16.31 -22.48
C GLU A 365 -3.15 15.58 -22.87
N ARG A 366 -2.22 16.26 -23.54
CA ARG A 366 -0.94 15.65 -23.97
C ARG A 366 -0.05 15.31 -22.78
N LEU A 367 0.08 16.24 -21.83
CA LEU A 367 0.87 16.03 -20.61
C LEU A 367 0.29 14.88 -19.78
N ALA A 368 -1.05 14.83 -19.64
CA ALA A 368 -1.74 13.74 -18.95
C ALA A 368 -1.47 12.38 -19.58
N ALA A 369 -1.57 12.31 -20.93
CA ALA A 369 -1.31 11.08 -21.68
C ALA A 369 0.13 10.58 -21.49
N ASP A 370 1.15 11.49 -21.55
CA ASP A 370 2.56 11.13 -21.37
C ASP A 370 2.88 10.71 -19.93
N LEU A 371 2.18 11.27 -18.94
CA LEU A 371 2.32 10.92 -17.52
C LEU A 371 1.53 9.68 -17.11
N GLY A 372 0.54 9.26 -17.92
CA GLY A 372 -0.39 8.20 -17.58
C GLY A 372 -1.35 8.63 -16.46
N ALA A 373 -1.76 9.90 -16.46
CA ALA A 373 -2.67 10.52 -15.50
C ALA A 373 -3.99 10.93 -16.16
N PRO A 374 -5.08 11.10 -15.40
CA PRO A 374 -6.32 11.65 -15.96
C PRO A 374 -6.15 13.14 -16.32
N PRO A 375 -6.82 13.65 -17.38
CA PRO A 375 -6.65 15.04 -17.81
C PRO A 375 -6.96 16.09 -16.74
N ASP A 376 -7.89 15.82 -15.84
CA ASP A 376 -8.28 16.69 -14.72
C ASP A 376 -7.20 16.79 -13.61
N ALA A 377 -6.18 15.94 -13.64
CA ALA A 377 -5.01 16.04 -12.77
C ALA A 377 -3.99 17.09 -13.24
N ILE A 378 -4.12 17.63 -14.46
CA ILE A 378 -3.17 18.58 -15.03
C ILE A 378 -3.83 19.94 -15.21
N ASN A 379 -3.30 20.95 -14.53
CA ASN A 379 -3.70 22.34 -14.76
C ASN A 379 -2.57 23.09 -15.48
N VAL A 380 -2.93 23.84 -16.54
CA VAL A 380 -2.03 24.75 -17.26
C VAL A 380 -2.63 26.14 -17.24
N LYS A 381 -1.89 27.10 -16.73
CA LYS A 381 -2.25 28.51 -16.66
C LYS A 381 -1.11 29.38 -17.17
N ALA A 382 -1.40 30.63 -17.47
CA ALA A 382 -0.39 31.58 -17.94
C ALA A 382 -0.59 32.95 -17.30
N THR A 383 0.49 33.67 -17.17
CA THR A 383 0.50 35.06 -16.75
C THR A 383 1.56 35.83 -17.53
N THR A 384 1.37 37.16 -17.63
CA THR A 384 2.42 38.10 -18.05
C THR A 384 3.22 38.50 -16.81
N THR A 385 4.31 39.26 -17.03
CA THR A 385 5.04 39.91 -15.94
C THR A 385 4.79 41.40 -15.88
N GLU A 386 3.69 41.88 -16.47
CA GLU A 386 3.32 43.31 -16.53
C GLU A 386 4.46 44.19 -17.10
N ARG A 387 5.14 43.63 -18.12
CA ARG A 387 6.34 44.23 -18.79
C ARG A 387 7.57 44.38 -17.88
N LEU A 388 7.61 43.68 -16.74
CA LEU A 388 8.78 43.68 -15.84
C LEU A 388 9.75 42.58 -16.21
N GLY A 389 11.04 42.84 -15.99
CA GLY A 389 12.14 41.88 -16.14
C GLY A 389 12.34 41.42 -17.61
N PHE A 390 13.07 40.34 -17.79
CA PHE A 390 13.44 39.79 -19.10
C PHE A 390 12.22 39.24 -19.85
N ILE A 391 11.25 38.64 -19.17
CA ILE A 391 9.96 38.21 -19.74
C ILE A 391 9.23 39.41 -20.27
N GLY A 392 9.09 40.46 -19.46
CA GLY A 392 8.38 41.69 -19.81
C GLY A 392 9.00 42.45 -20.98
N ARG A 393 10.32 42.34 -21.19
CA ARG A 393 11.01 42.86 -22.37
C ARG A 393 10.93 41.93 -23.59
N GLY A 394 10.26 40.78 -23.48
CA GLY A 394 10.13 39.84 -24.57
C GLY A 394 11.44 39.14 -24.94
N GLU A 395 12.36 38.94 -24.00
CA GLU A 395 13.65 38.28 -24.26
C GLU A 395 13.52 36.75 -24.27
N GLY A 396 12.48 36.22 -23.62
CA GLY A 396 12.24 34.78 -23.52
C GLY A 396 10.90 34.47 -22.86
N LEU A 397 10.73 33.22 -22.47
CA LEU A 397 9.58 32.71 -21.72
C LEU A 397 10.05 31.73 -20.64
N ALA A 398 9.21 31.50 -19.65
CA ALA A 398 9.52 30.60 -18.53
C ALA A 398 8.31 29.77 -18.13
N ALA A 399 8.53 28.69 -17.40
CA ALA A 399 7.47 27.92 -16.78
C ALA A 399 7.87 27.54 -15.33
N PHE A 400 6.85 27.56 -14.47
CA PHE A 400 6.87 26.94 -13.15
C PHE A 400 5.99 25.72 -13.17
N ALA A 401 6.42 24.63 -12.56
CA ALA A 401 5.63 23.44 -12.32
C ALA A 401 5.67 23.05 -10.85
N SER A 402 4.53 22.66 -10.30
CA SER A 402 4.43 22.01 -9.00
C SER A 402 3.70 20.69 -9.16
N VAL A 403 4.21 19.62 -8.52
CA VAL A 403 3.59 18.31 -8.57
C VAL A 403 3.36 17.76 -7.17
N LEU A 404 2.28 17.02 -7.01
CA LEU A 404 2.03 16.15 -5.88
C LEU A 404 2.07 14.70 -6.37
N LEU A 405 2.95 13.91 -5.79
CA LEU A 405 3.06 12.48 -6.03
C LEU A 405 2.57 11.69 -4.82
N ASP A 406 1.98 10.52 -5.06
CA ASP A 406 1.53 9.60 -4.02
C ASP A 406 1.85 8.15 -4.38
N SER A 407 2.33 7.39 -3.41
CA SER A 407 2.56 5.95 -3.58
C SER A 407 1.27 5.13 -3.67
N ALA A 408 0.14 5.65 -3.17
CA ALA A 408 -1.17 4.99 -3.20
C ALA A 408 -1.88 5.06 -4.57
N THR A 409 -1.51 5.99 -5.44
CA THR A 409 -2.19 6.22 -6.75
C THR A 409 -2.05 5.01 -7.70
N ARG A 410 -1.20 4.04 -7.39
CA ARG A 410 -0.99 2.82 -8.17
C ARG A 410 -2.24 1.93 -8.30
N ALA A 411 -3.18 1.99 -7.34
CA ALA A 411 -4.37 1.14 -7.32
C ALA A 411 -5.60 1.75 -8.05
N GLY A 412 -5.64 3.07 -8.25
CA GLY A 412 -6.81 3.78 -8.75
C GLY A 412 -6.89 3.95 -10.28
N ALA A 413 -5.76 3.92 -10.99
CA ALA A 413 -5.72 4.19 -12.43
C ALA A 413 -6.29 3.04 -13.29
N GLN A 414 -6.28 1.80 -12.78
CA GLN A 414 -6.82 0.64 -13.51
C GLN A 414 -8.33 0.42 -13.31
N ALA A 415 -8.94 1.00 -12.27
CA ALA A 415 -10.36 0.81 -11.99
C ALA A 415 -11.30 1.73 -12.80
N ARG A 416 -10.78 2.77 -13.45
CA ARG A 416 -11.59 3.75 -14.21
C ARG A 416 -11.61 3.55 -15.73
N SER A 417 -10.87 2.57 -16.27
CA SER A 417 -10.84 2.29 -17.72
C SER A 417 -11.77 1.16 -18.15
N SER A 418 -12.66 0.67 -17.28
CA SER A 418 -13.64 -0.39 -17.56
C SER A 418 -15.06 -0.02 -17.12
N THR A 419 -15.50 1.16 -17.53
CA THR A 419 -16.94 1.52 -17.60
C THR A 419 -17.27 2.07 -18.99
#